data_670ab52767ffecc33dd20965dc8137ee
#
_entry.id   670ab52767ffecc33dd20965dc8137ee
#
_cell.length_a   1.000
_cell.length_b   1.000
_cell.length_c   1.000
_cell.angle_alpha   90.00
_cell.angle_beta   90.00
_cell.angle_gamma   90.00
#
_symmetry.space_group_name_H-M   'P 1'
#
loop_
_entity.id
_entity.type
_entity.pdbx_description
1 polymer ?
#
loop_
_entity_poly.entity_id
_entity_poly.type
_entity_poly.pdbx_seq_one_letter_code
_entity_poly.pdbx_strand_id
1 'polypeptide(L)'
;DTNSALGTTNSKSDGTAGATAGHQYVGLTGGFGTAVAGYLDGLRYGIYGKYSPFGNFSVGNFTSMTTQYPRAANALAYISPSFNGFTVIVAHATNTQTSEGSLAGIHPGLTVGGNNGDDRLYSINAIYAKGPLSIDLDYETTKTVGMSDSRLYVATAGASYDFGVVKVSGLYDVIKGNPNSLIGGNTTIAGAFGLTAGQKYDRRNWLIGASVPVGQASFLASYGKVKDNTLSDADASKWAIGARYALSKRTSLYVDYAHIKNDTNAAYTINPMSNGNGTSLAVNGFDLGIKHSF
;
A
#
# COMPACT_ATOMS: atom_id res chain seq x y z
N ASP A 1 4.83 -16.82 -16.12
CA ASP A 1 4.96 -15.53 -16.76
C ASP A 1 6.39 -15.33 -17.24
N THR A 2 6.60 -15.53 -18.54
CA THR A 2 7.94 -15.72 -19.09
C THR A 2 8.62 -14.44 -19.58
N ASN A 3 8.01 -13.28 -19.36
CA ASN A 3 8.42 -12.05 -20.05
C ASN A 3 9.11 -11.00 -19.21
N SER A 4 9.37 -11.26 -17.93
CA SER A 4 10.09 -10.28 -17.14
C SER A 4 11.38 -10.85 -16.60
N ALA A 5 12.47 -10.26 -17.01
CA ALA A 5 13.72 -10.40 -16.28
C ALA A 5 13.57 -9.78 -14.91
N LEU A 6 14.20 -10.34 -13.90
CA LEU A 6 14.26 -9.75 -12.54
C LEU A 6 14.66 -8.26 -12.66
N GLY A 7 13.82 -7.40 -12.11
CA GLY A 7 14.07 -5.96 -12.09
C GLY A 7 13.74 -5.21 -13.37
N THR A 8 13.11 -5.84 -14.36
CA THR A 8 12.60 -5.14 -15.54
C THR A 8 11.08 -4.98 -15.44
N THR A 9 10.60 -3.92 -16.04
CA THR A 9 9.17 -3.66 -16.14
C THR A 9 8.57 -4.49 -17.26
N ASN A 10 7.38 -4.99 -17.02
CA ASN A 10 6.57 -5.66 -18.01
C ASN A 10 5.88 -4.67 -18.94
N SER A 11 6.62 -3.87 -19.67
CA SER A 11 6.04 -3.27 -20.85
C SER A 11 6.14 -4.28 -21.96
N LYS A 12 5.01 -4.70 -22.51
CA LYS A 12 5.01 -5.38 -23.79
C LYS A 12 5.61 -4.45 -24.83
N SER A 13 6.33 -4.99 -25.78
CA SER A 13 6.91 -4.24 -26.89
C SER A 13 5.89 -3.50 -27.76
N ASP A 14 4.60 -3.71 -27.54
CA ASP A 14 3.48 -3.05 -28.21
C ASP A 14 2.99 -1.78 -27.46
N GLY A 15 3.66 -1.36 -26.40
CA GLY A 15 3.28 -0.19 -25.62
C GLY A 15 2.04 -0.37 -24.73
N THR A 16 1.40 -1.53 -24.74
CA THR A 16 0.35 -1.85 -23.80
C THR A 16 0.98 -2.25 -22.47
N ALA A 17 0.50 -1.65 -21.38
CA ALA A 17 0.84 -2.14 -20.04
C ALA A 17 0.49 -3.62 -20.00
N GLY A 18 1.48 -4.47 -19.97
CA GLY A 18 1.28 -5.90 -19.77
C GLY A 18 0.48 -6.08 -18.48
N ALA A 19 -0.34 -7.10 -18.43
CA ALA A 19 -0.84 -7.57 -17.15
C ALA A 19 0.36 -7.62 -16.21
N THR A 20 0.34 -6.81 -15.18
CA THR A 20 1.45 -6.70 -14.24
C THR A 20 1.88 -8.09 -13.87
N ALA A 21 3.12 -8.42 -14.13
CA ALA A 21 3.66 -9.69 -13.71
C ALA A 21 3.38 -9.82 -12.21
N GLY A 22 2.97 -10.98 -11.82
CA GLY A 22 2.91 -11.34 -10.43
C GLY A 22 4.28 -11.22 -9.77
N HIS A 23 4.39 -11.65 -8.56
CA HIS A 23 5.67 -11.70 -7.86
C HIS A 23 6.70 -12.51 -8.66
N GLN A 24 7.91 -11.99 -8.73
CA GLN A 24 9.05 -12.64 -9.39
C GLN A 24 10.24 -12.57 -8.44
N TYR A 25 10.51 -13.65 -7.78
CA TYR A 25 11.60 -13.69 -6.82
C TYR A 25 12.23 -15.08 -6.74
N VAL A 26 13.44 -15.11 -6.24
CA VAL A 26 14.15 -16.30 -5.80
C VAL A 26 14.48 -16.16 -4.33
N GLY A 27 14.41 -17.24 -3.58
CA GLY A 27 14.69 -17.22 -2.15
C GLY A 27 15.27 -18.51 -1.62
N LEU A 28 15.95 -18.37 -0.49
CA LEU A 28 16.48 -19.48 0.30
C LEU A 28 15.82 -19.45 1.67
N THR A 29 15.26 -20.58 2.08
CA THR A 29 14.61 -20.75 3.38
C THR A 29 15.26 -21.88 4.16
N GLY A 30 15.48 -21.68 5.45
CA GLY A 30 16.09 -22.66 6.34
C GLY A 30 15.90 -22.30 7.81
N GLY A 31 16.62 -22.99 8.71
CA GLY A 31 16.60 -22.66 10.14
C GLY A 31 17.09 -21.24 10.46
N PHE A 32 17.80 -20.61 9.53
CA PHE A 32 18.25 -19.23 9.63
C PHE A 32 17.17 -18.19 9.25
N GLY A 33 16.02 -18.61 8.75
CA GLY A 33 14.97 -17.74 8.22
C GLY A 33 14.89 -17.81 6.69
N THR A 34 14.46 -16.71 6.06
CA THR A 34 14.29 -16.61 4.61
C THR A 34 15.00 -15.39 4.06
N ALA A 35 15.88 -15.61 3.09
CA ALA A 35 16.45 -14.55 2.26
C ALA A 35 15.79 -14.60 0.88
N VAL A 36 15.30 -13.47 0.37
CA VAL A 36 14.57 -13.40 -0.90
C VAL A 36 15.01 -12.18 -1.70
N ALA A 37 15.15 -12.36 -3.01
CA ALA A 37 15.51 -11.28 -3.92
C ALA A 37 14.60 -11.29 -5.15
N GLY A 38 14.21 -10.11 -5.63
CA GLY A 38 13.40 -9.97 -6.84
C GLY A 38 12.41 -8.81 -6.79
N TYR A 39 11.25 -9.04 -7.40
CA TYR A 39 10.10 -8.14 -7.39
C TYR A 39 9.18 -8.54 -6.25
N LEU A 40 9.25 -7.79 -5.16
CA LEU A 40 8.63 -8.12 -3.88
C LEU A 40 7.53 -7.12 -3.51
N ASP A 41 6.54 -7.58 -2.75
CA ASP A 41 5.56 -6.68 -2.14
C ASP A 41 6.24 -5.73 -1.15
N GLY A 42 5.79 -4.47 -1.15
CA GLY A 42 6.16 -3.49 -0.14
C GLY A 42 5.67 -3.91 1.25
N LEU A 43 6.52 -3.79 2.26
CA LEU A 43 6.17 -4.22 3.63
C LEU A 43 4.97 -3.44 4.16
N ARG A 44 4.97 -2.14 3.97
CA ARG A 44 3.86 -1.26 4.36
C ARG A 44 2.56 -1.61 3.64
N TYR A 45 2.62 -1.98 2.35
CA TYR A 45 1.46 -2.48 1.61
C TYR A 45 0.87 -3.74 2.25
N GLY A 46 1.73 -4.65 2.71
CA GLY A 46 1.33 -5.83 3.48
C GLY A 46 0.63 -5.49 4.79
N ILE A 47 1.12 -4.48 5.52
CA ILE A 47 0.50 -4.01 6.78
C ILE A 47 -0.92 -3.47 6.53
N TYR A 48 -1.10 -2.65 5.50
CA TYR A 48 -2.42 -2.15 5.12
C TYR A 48 -3.38 -3.29 4.79
N GLY A 49 -2.94 -4.27 4.02
CA GLY A 49 -3.74 -5.46 3.70
C GLY A 49 -4.09 -6.31 4.91
N LYS A 50 -3.18 -6.42 5.87
CA LYS A 50 -3.33 -7.23 7.08
C LYS A 50 -4.31 -6.63 8.09
N TYR A 51 -4.27 -5.30 8.26
CA TYR A 51 -5.05 -4.59 9.29
C TYR A 51 -6.29 -3.87 8.76
N SER A 52 -6.50 -3.84 7.44
CA SER A 52 -7.78 -3.46 6.86
C SER A 52 -8.71 -4.68 6.79
N PRO A 53 -9.95 -4.61 7.28
CA PRO A 53 -10.92 -5.71 7.12
C PRO A 53 -11.18 -6.06 5.65
N PHE A 54 -10.98 -5.09 4.75
CA PHE A 54 -11.19 -5.24 3.31
C PHE A 54 -9.95 -5.68 2.54
N GLY A 55 -8.79 -5.82 3.23
CA GLY A 55 -7.53 -6.08 2.55
C GLY A 55 -7.14 -4.94 1.61
N ASN A 56 -6.48 -5.30 0.49
CA ASN A 56 -5.99 -4.33 -0.51
C ASN A 56 -6.76 -4.37 -1.85
N PHE A 57 -7.84 -5.13 -1.97
CA PHE A 57 -8.39 -5.51 -3.28
C PHE A 57 -9.82 -5.03 -3.57
N SER A 58 -10.59 -4.62 -2.57
CA SER A 58 -11.97 -4.19 -2.78
C SER A 58 -12.10 -2.67 -2.70
N VAL A 59 -13.25 -2.14 -3.07
CA VAL A 59 -13.54 -0.69 -2.91
C VAL A 59 -13.39 -0.23 -1.47
N GLY A 60 -13.53 -1.14 -0.50
CA GLY A 60 -13.33 -0.88 0.93
C GLY A 60 -11.86 -0.76 1.36
N ASN A 61 -10.87 -1.06 0.49
CA ASN A 61 -9.46 -0.97 0.84
C ASN A 61 -9.07 0.45 1.26
N PHE A 62 -8.10 0.56 2.17
CA PHE A 62 -7.61 1.87 2.62
C PHE A 62 -6.35 2.31 1.88
N THR A 63 -5.77 1.45 1.05
CA THR A 63 -4.58 1.77 0.25
C THR A 63 -4.85 2.88 -0.77
N SER A 64 -6.12 3.08 -1.16
CA SER A 64 -6.55 4.19 -2.00
C SER A 64 -6.40 5.58 -1.34
N MET A 65 -6.20 5.61 -0.02
CA MET A 65 -6.09 6.84 0.78
C MET A 65 -4.64 7.20 1.12
N THR A 66 -3.68 6.43 0.67
CA THR A 66 -2.28 6.64 1.07
C THR A 66 -1.30 6.35 -0.05
N THR A 67 -0.15 7.00 0.04
CA THR A 67 0.98 6.77 -0.84
C THR A 67 1.77 5.57 -0.34
N GLN A 68 1.96 4.57 -1.18
CA GLN A 68 2.80 3.42 -0.84
C GLN A 68 3.31 2.72 -2.10
N TYR A 69 4.37 1.95 -1.93
CA TYR A 69 4.84 1.03 -2.95
C TYR A 69 4.10 -0.30 -2.81
N PRO A 70 3.18 -0.66 -3.71
CA PRO A 70 2.58 -2.00 -3.66
C PRO A 70 3.64 -3.07 -3.88
N ARG A 71 4.65 -2.77 -4.71
CA ARG A 71 5.80 -3.64 -4.98
C ARG A 71 7.05 -2.83 -5.23
N ALA A 72 8.19 -3.44 -4.94
CA ALA A 72 9.52 -2.88 -5.20
C ALA A 72 10.30 -3.82 -6.12
N ALA A 73 10.81 -3.28 -7.23
CA ALA A 73 11.77 -3.95 -8.09
C ALA A 73 13.17 -3.94 -7.44
N ASN A 74 14.02 -4.85 -7.88
CA ASN A 74 15.41 -4.94 -7.40
C ASN A 74 15.52 -5.00 -5.86
N ALA A 75 14.56 -5.69 -5.25
CA ALA A 75 14.45 -5.79 -3.80
C ALA A 75 15.20 -7.01 -3.27
N LEU A 76 15.82 -6.84 -2.13
CA LEU A 76 16.39 -7.89 -1.29
C LEU A 76 15.76 -7.78 0.09
N ALA A 77 15.27 -8.89 0.60
CA ALA A 77 14.70 -8.93 1.94
C ALA A 77 15.18 -10.16 2.71
N TYR A 78 15.31 -9.99 4.02
CA TYR A 78 15.54 -11.07 4.96
C TYR A 78 14.43 -11.09 6.00
N ILE A 79 13.87 -12.27 6.24
CA ILE A 79 12.81 -12.56 7.20
C ILE A 79 13.40 -13.50 8.24
N SER A 80 13.49 -13.06 9.49
CA SER A 80 13.99 -13.90 10.58
C SER A 80 13.07 -15.10 10.85
N PRO A 81 13.57 -16.17 11.45
CA PRO A 81 12.70 -17.14 12.11
C PRO A 81 11.81 -16.45 13.15
N SER A 82 10.67 -17.05 13.45
CA SER A 82 9.82 -16.56 14.53
C SER A 82 10.35 -17.02 15.89
N PHE A 83 10.66 -16.09 16.78
CA PHE A 83 11.08 -16.33 18.14
C PHE A 83 9.97 -15.99 19.12
N ASN A 84 9.24 -16.98 19.58
CA ASN A 84 8.13 -16.81 20.52
C ASN A 84 7.06 -15.79 20.04
N GLY A 85 6.80 -15.76 18.72
CA GLY A 85 5.87 -14.84 18.06
C GLY A 85 6.51 -13.58 17.48
N PHE A 86 7.79 -13.31 17.75
CA PHE A 86 8.51 -12.19 17.16
C PHE A 86 9.19 -12.58 15.84
N THR A 87 9.03 -11.76 14.83
CA THR A 87 9.70 -11.87 13.53
C THR A 87 10.17 -10.48 13.13
N VAL A 88 11.36 -10.39 12.54
CA VAL A 88 11.89 -9.16 11.99
C VAL A 88 12.10 -9.34 10.49
N ILE A 89 11.70 -8.35 9.71
CA ILE A 89 11.98 -8.27 8.28
C ILE A 89 12.85 -7.04 8.05
N VAL A 90 13.92 -7.19 7.30
CA VAL A 90 14.71 -6.08 6.77
C VAL A 90 14.70 -6.17 5.25
N ALA A 91 14.51 -5.04 4.60
CA ALA A 91 14.45 -5.00 3.14
C ALA A 91 15.19 -3.77 2.59
N HIS A 92 15.76 -3.98 1.43
CA HIS A 92 16.40 -2.93 0.64
C HIS A 92 16.01 -3.12 -0.82
N ALA A 93 15.72 -2.02 -1.51
CA ALA A 93 15.50 -2.03 -2.94
C ALA A 93 16.24 -0.87 -3.61
N THR A 94 16.76 -1.13 -4.80
CA THR A 94 17.41 -0.14 -5.65
C THR A 94 16.56 0.11 -6.87
N ASN A 95 16.53 1.37 -7.34
CA ASN A 95 15.77 1.74 -8.54
C ASN A 95 14.30 1.24 -8.51
N THR A 96 13.60 1.58 -7.44
CA THR A 96 12.21 1.15 -7.20
C THR A 96 11.22 1.68 -8.23
N GLN A 97 11.61 2.67 -9.03
CA GLN A 97 10.75 3.39 -9.97
C GLN A 97 10.92 2.95 -11.43
N THR A 98 11.43 1.79 -11.71
CA THR A 98 11.34 1.29 -13.08
C THR A 98 9.87 1.09 -13.43
N SER A 99 9.31 2.01 -14.17
CA SER A 99 8.00 2.14 -14.82
C SER A 99 6.75 1.53 -14.15
N GLU A 100 6.88 0.67 -13.15
CA GLU A 100 5.75 0.06 -12.44
C GLU A 100 5.37 0.80 -11.15
N GLY A 101 6.20 1.71 -10.70
CA GLY A 101 5.93 2.58 -9.57
C GLY A 101 5.07 3.78 -9.96
N SER A 102 4.00 3.55 -10.68
CA SER A 102 3.04 4.61 -10.96
C SER A 102 2.38 5.05 -9.66
N LEU A 103 2.80 6.19 -9.15
CA LEU A 103 2.08 6.95 -8.13
C LEU A 103 0.79 7.58 -8.69
N ALA A 104 0.42 7.25 -9.92
CA ALA A 104 -0.81 7.68 -10.58
C ALA A 104 -2.07 7.39 -9.74
N GLY A 105 -1.95 6.51 -8.77
CA GLY A 105 -3.02 6.23 -7.84
C GLY A 105 -3.31 7.28 -6.78
N ILE A 106 -2.45 8.28 -6.60
CA ILE A 106 -2.62 9.26 -5.52
C ILE A 106 -3.25 10.55 -6.01
N HIS A 107 -2.98 10.91 -7.24
CA HIS A 107 -3.57 12.08 -7.89
C HIS A 107 -3.98 11.73 -9.32
N PRO A 108 -5.28 11.87 -9.66
CA PRO A 108 -5.71 11.77 -11.05
C PRO A 108 -4.97 12.80 -11.89
N GLY A 109 -4.29 12.37 -12.93
CA GLY A 109 -3.51 13.23 -13.81
C GLY A 109 -2.02 13.35 -13.50
N LEU A 110 -1.54 12.71 -12.43
CA LEU A 110 -0.11 12.63 -12.17
C LEU A 110 0.51 11.47 -12.96
N THR A 111 0.90 11.74 -14.17
CA THR A 111 1.78 10.86 -14.94
C THR A 111 3.20 11.10 -14.44
N VAL A 112 3.69 10.23 -13.59
CA VAL A 112 5.12 10.19 -13.27
C VAL A 112 5.82 9.56 -14.46
N GLY A 113 6.00 10.32 -15.49
CA GLY A 113 6.84 9.95 -16.60
C GLY A 113 8.27 10.38 -16.29
N GLY A 114 9.18 9.44 -16.31
CA GLY A 114 10.58 9.78 -16.32
C GLY A 114 11.40 9.01 -15.30
N ASN A 115 12.04 8.15 -15.81
CA ASN A 115 13.21 7.39 -15.44
C ASN A 115 14.39 8.27 -14.96
N ASN A 116 14.26 9.01 -13.88
CA ASN A 116 15.24 10.04 -13.57
C ASN A 116 15.86 9.92 -12.18
N GLY A 117 15.85 8.76 -11.56
CA GLY A 117 16.55 8.64 -10.30
C GLY A 117 16.74 7.19 -9.86
N ASP A 118 17.92 6.88 -9.39
CA ASP A 118 18.19 5.67 -8.60
C ASP A 118 17.55 5.87 -7.22
N ASP A 119 16.28 5.50 -7.10
CA ASP A 119 15.58 5.55 -5.82
C ASP A 119 15.91 4.33 -4.98
N ARG A 120 16.32 4.56 -3.77
CA ARG A 120 16.65 3.52 -2.80
C ARG A 120 15.63 3.49 -1.68
N LEU A 121 15.08 2.32 -1.44
CA LEU A 121 14.18 2.03 -0.33
C LEU A 121 14.93 1.19 0.71
N TYR A 122 14.81 1.56 1.95
CA TYR A 122 15.22 0.77 3.11
C TYR A 122 14.03 0.61 4.02
N SER A 123 13.77 -0.60 4.48
CA SER A 123 12.67 -0.89 5.38
C SER A 123 13.10 -1.87 6.48
N ILE A 124 12.54 -1.66 7.66
CA ILE A 124 12.59 -2.59 8.77
C ILE A 124 11.20 -2.75 9.37
N ASN A 125 10.74 -4.00 9.50
CA ASN A 125 9.45 -4.32 10.09
C ASN A 125 9.65 -5.30 11.25
N ALA A 126 9.13 -4.96 12.41
CA ALA A 126 9.06 -5.81 13.59
C ALA A 126 7.62 -6.32 13.76
N ILE A 127 7.45 -7.63 13.75
CA ILE A 127 6.15 -8.30 13.83
C ILE A 127 6.08 -9.06 15.14
N TYR A 128 4.98 -8.91 15.85
CA TYR A 128 4.59 -9.79 16.94
C TYR A 128 3.25 -10.44 16.61
N ALA A 129 3.20 -11.76 16.55
CA ALA A 129 1.98 -12.52 16.30
C ALA A 129 1.94 -13.74 17.22
N LYS A 130 1.06 -13.71 18.23
CA LYS A 130 0.88 -14.82 19.17
C LYS A 130 -0.54 -14.84 19.72
N GLY A 131 -1.20 -16.00 19.58
CA GLY A 131 -2.61 -16.12 19.99
C GLY A 131 -3.51 -15.12 19.23
N PRO A 132 -4.38 -14.40 19.94
CA PRO A 132 -5.31 -13.47 19.29
C PRO A 132 -4.68 -12.15 18.87
N LEU A 133 -3.46 -11.84 19.34
CA LEU A 133 -2.81 -10.55 19.14
C LEU A 133 -1.84 -10.59 17.95
N SER A 134 -1.94 -9.57 17.09
CA SER A 134 -0.95 -9.29 16.05
C SER A 134 -0.61 -7.80 16.04
N ILE A 135 0.70 -7.49 15.97
CA ILE A 135 1.23 -6.12 15.91
C ILE A 135 2.33 -6.10 14.85
N ASP A 136 2.35 -5.07 14.01
CA ASP A 136 3.43 -4.75 13.09
C ASP A 136 3.90 -3.31 13.34
N LEU A 137 5.21 -3.13 13.41
CA LEU A 137 5.85 -1.83 13.46
C LEU A 137 6.85 -1.74 12.31
N ASP A 138 6.62 -0.83 11.39
CA ASP A 138 7.41 -0.66 10.20
C ASP A 138 8.01 0.74 10.11
N TYR A 139 9.23 0.81 9.64
CA TYR A 139 9.90 2.06 9.33
C TYR A 139 10.55 1.95 7.95
N GLU A 140 10.16 2.83 7.06
CA GLU A 140 10.68 2.91 5.70
C GLU A 140 11.35 4.27 5.46
N THR A 141 12.39 4.29 4.67
CA THR A 141 12.97 5.51 4.15
C THR A 141 13.35 5.34 2.69
N THR A 142 13.01 6.34 1.90
CA THR A 142 13.39 6.41 0.49
C THR A 142 14.36 7.57 0.26
N LYS A 143 15.24 7.42 -0.71
CA LYS A 143 16.18 8.46 -1.13
C LYS A 143 16.44 8.35 -2.62
N THR A 144 16.38 9.47 -3.35
CA THR A 144 16.84 9.56 -4.72
C THR A 144 18.33 9.89 -4.72
N VAL A 145 19.13 9.03 -5.36
CA VAL A 145 20.59 9.23 -5.45
C VAL A 145 20.90 10.43 -6.34
N GLY A 146 21.88 11.22 -5.94
CA GLY A 146 22.29 12.44 -6.68
C GLY A 146 21.46 13.67 -6.39
N MET A 147 20.39 13.56 -5.60
CA MET A 147 19.59 14.70 -5.18
C MET A 147 19.84 15.04 -3.71
N SER A 148 20.13 16.31 -3.44
CA SER A 148 20.18 16.81 -2.08
C SER A 148 18.78 16.91 -1.49
N ASP A 149 18.62 16.55 -0.22
CA ASP A 149 17.36 16.63 0.53
C ASP A 149 16.16 15.90 -0.14
N SER A 150 16.43 14.72 -0.70
CA SER A 150 15.42 13.89 -1.38
C SER A 150 14.89 12.74 -0.52
N ARG A 151 14.94 12.85 0.80
CA ARG A 151 14.58 11.76 1.70
C ARG A 151 13.14 11.84 2.19
N LEU A 152 12.43 10.74 2.09
CA LEU A 152 11.13 10.52 2.70
C LEU A 152 11.25 9.51 3.83
N TYR A 153 10.51 9.71 4.89
CA TYR A 153 10.42 8.83 6.05
C TYR A 153 8.98 8.42 6.26
N VAL A 154 8.77 7.13 6.46
CA VAL A 154 7.46 6.57 6.77
C VAL A 154 7.57 5.69 8.00
N ALA A 155 6.69 5.89 8.96
CA ALA A 155 6.55 5.03 10.12
C ALA A 155 5.11 4.53 10.18
N THR A 156 4.92 3.21 10.20
CA THR A 156 3.60 2.57 10.21
C THR A 156 3.49 1.62 11.39
N ALA A 157 2.41 1.73 12.14
CA ALA A 157 2.05 0.79 13.19
C ALA A 157 0.68 0.18 12.86
N GLY A 158 0.58 -1.15 12.89
CA GLY A 158 -0.67 -1.88 12.75
C GLY A 158 -0.88 -2.83 13.90
N ALA A 159 -2.12 -3.01 14.34
CA ALA A 159 -2.48 -3.98 15.36
C ALA A 159 -3.85 -4.60 15.10
N SER A 160 -4.03 -5.85 15.54
CA SER A 160 -5.34 -6.49 15.61
C SER A 160 -5.44 -7.41 16.80
N TYR A 161 -6.67 -7.55 17.30
CA TYR A 161 -7.00 -8.51 18.33
C TYR A 161 -8.29 -9.26 17.95
N ASP A 162 -8.22 -10.58 18.02
CA ASP A 162 -9.35 -11.46 17.74
C ASP A 162 -10.00 -11.92 19.05
N PHE A 163 -11.21 -11.43 19.31
CA PHE A 163 -12.01 -11.80 20.47
C PHE A 163 -12.83 -13.09 20.26
N GLY A 164 -12.71 -13.73 19.10
CA GLY A 164 -13.52 -14.88 18.70
C GLY A 164 -14.88 -14.49 18.10
N VAL A 165 -15.58 -13.56 18.71
CA VAL A 165 -16.88 -13.03 18.23
C VAL A 165 -16.72 -11.80 17.32
N VAL A 166 -15.61 -11.11 17.45
CA VAL A 166 -15.24 -9.97 16.62
C VAL A 166 -13.72 -9.84 16.56
N LYS A 167 -13.19 -9.58 15.39
CA LYS A 167 -11.80 -9.15 15.21
C LYS A 167 -11.79 -7.64 15.02
N VAL A 168 -11.08 -6.93 15.87
CA VAL A 168 -10.83 -5.49 15.74
C VAL A 168 -9.40 -5.28 15.25
N SER A 169 -9.23 -4.34 14.34
CA SER A 169 -7.92 -3.99 13.80
C SER A 169 -7.80 -2.49 13.57
N GLY A 170 -6.58 -2.02 13.51
CA GLY A 170 -6.29 -0.63 13.20
C GLY A 170 -4.87 -0.44 12.76
N LEU A 171 -4.62 0.67 12.11
CA LEU A 171 -3.29 1.13 11.73
C LEU A 171 -3.17 2.64 11.89
N TYR A 172 -1.95 3.08 12.07
CA TYR A 172 -1.57 4.48 12.07
C TYR A 172 -0.26 4.62 11.32
N ASP A 173 -0.16 5.61 10.42
CA ASP A 173 1.09 5.91 9.77
C ASP A 173 1.38 7.41 9.67
N VAL A 174 2.66 7.71 9.57
CA VAL A 174 3.20 9.06 9.42
C VAL A 174 4.15 9.05 8.23
N ILE A 175 3.93 9.96 7.29
CA ILE A 175 4.79 10.15 6.12
C ILE A 175 5.37 11.56 6.21
N LYS A 176 6.70 11.67 6.25
CA LYS A 176 7.39 12.97 6.35
C LYS A 176 8.59 13.04 5.43
N GLY A 177 8.88 14.23 4.95
CA GLY A 177 10.11 14.52 4.23
C GLY A 177 9.90 15.22 2.91
N ASN A 178 10.88 15.09 2.01
CA ASN A 178 10.81 15.74 0.71
C ASN A 178 10.08 14.84 -0.30
N PRO A 179 8.95 15.28 -0.88
CA PRO A 179 8.19 14.48 -1.85
C PRO A 179 8.98 14.17 -3.13
N ASN A 180 10.06 14.89 -3.41
CA ASN A 180 10.91 14.61 -4.56
C ASN A 180 11.55 13.21 -4.48
N SER A 181 11.70 12.64 -3.29
CA SER A 181 12.17 11.26 -3.13
C SER A 181 11.14 10.20 -3.55
N LEU A 182 9.88 10.56 -3.65
CA LEU A 182 8.82 9.66 -4.16
C LEU A 182 8.77 9.63 -5.69
N ILE A 183 9.37 10.61 -6.36
CA ILE A 183 8.96 10.99 -7.69
C ILE A 183 10.14 11.38 -8.57
N GLY A 184 11.33 10.89 -8.30
CA GLY A 184 12.48 11.07 -9.18
C GLY A 184 12.83 12.53 -9.46
N GLY A 185 12.68 13.42 -8.47
CA GLY A 185 13.17 14.80 -8.57
C GLY A 185 12.41 15.70 -9.53
N ASN A 186 11.24 15.32 -9.95
CA ASN A 186 10.42 16.15 -10.82
C ASN A 186 9.74 17.27 -10.00
N THR A 187 10.22 18.49 -10.12
CA THR A 187 9.62 19.68 -9.49
C THR A 187 8.15 19.90 -9.89
N THR A 188 7.72 19.33 -11.01
CA THR A 188 6.33 19.35 -11.45
C THR A 188 5.40 18.62 -10.49
N ILE A 189 5.92 17.71 -9.68
CA ILE A 189 5.13 16.92 -8.75
C ILE A 189 4.96 17.62 -7.42
N ALA A 190 5.97 18.34 -6.95
CA ALA A 190 5.77 19.27 -5.83
C ALA A 190 4.60 20.21 -6.17
N GLY A 191 4.54 20.72 -7.40
CA GLY A 191 3.42 21.53 -7.88
C GLY A 191 2.08 20.76 -7.94
N ALA A 192 2.05 19.48 -8.32
CA ALA A 192 0.84 18.69 -8.35
C ALA A 192 0.30 18.34 -6.96
N PHE A 193 1.17 18.29 -5.94
CA PHE A 193 0.76 18.22 -4.53
C PHE A 193 0.42 19.60 -3.96
N GLY A 194 0.45 20.67 -4.75
CA GLY A 194 0.29 22.04 -4.27
C GLY A 194 1.44 22.51 -3.38
N LEU A 195 2.58 21.84 -3.41
CA LEU A 195 3.75 22.18 -2.60
C LEU A 195 4.58 23.26 -3.30
N THR A 196 5.01 24.24 -2.55
CA THR A 196 6.02 25.21 -3.00
C THR A 196 7.43 24.63 -2.84
N ALA A 197 8.38 25.18 -3.60
CA ALA A 197 9.77 24.73 -3.51
C ALA A 197 10.28 24.80 -2.06
N GLY A 198 10.84 23.69 -1.57
CA GLY A 198 11.35 23.57 -0.19
C GLY A 198 10.32 23.21 0.88
N GLN A 199 9.04 23.12 0.54
CA GLN A 199 8.00 22.68 1.47
C GLN A 199 8.12 21.17 1.71
N LYS A 200 8.14 20.77 2.98
CA LYS A 200 8.22 19.37 3.38
C LYS A 200 6.84 18.77 3.51
N TYR A 201 6.73 17.53 3.06
CA TYR A 201 5.52 16.74 3.18
C TYR A 201 5.35 16.22 4.61
N ASP A 202 4.18 16.40 5.23
CA ASP A 202 3.78 15.82 6.51
C ASP A 202 2.33 15.36 6.41
N ARG A 203 2.12 14.06 6.38
CA ARG A 203 0.79 13.44 6.35
C ARG A 203 0.69 12.34 7.40
N ARG A 204 -0.49 12.22 7.99
CA ARG A 204 -0.82 11.20 8.97
C ARG A 204 -2.09 10.49 8.57
N ASN A 205 -2.05 9.17 8.59
CA ASN A 205 -3.18 8.34 8.23
C ASN A 205 -3.53 7.42 9.39
N TRP A 206 -4.79 7.13 9.57
CA TRP A 206 -5.22 6.11 10.50
C TRP A 206 -6.47 5.40 9.99
N LEU A 207 -6.61 4.16 10.39
CA LEU A 207 -7.74 3.28 10.09
C LEU A 207 -8.09 2.51 11.36
N ILE A 208 -9.37 2.36 11.60
CA ILE A 208 -9.93 1.36 12.51
C ILE A 208 -10.96 0.52 11.76
N GLY A 209 -11.01 -0.77 12.04
CA GLY A 209 -11.95 -1.66 11.40
C GLY A 209 -12.32 -2.85 12.26
N ALA A 210 -13.41 -3.49 11.90
CA ALA A 210 -13.92 -4.67 12.56
C ALA A 210 -14.43 -5.70 11.56
N SER A 211 -14.32 -6.98 11.94
CA SER A 211 -14.89 -8.12 11.22
C SER A 211 -15.64 -9.00 12.22
N VAL A 212 -16.92 -9.25 11.94
CA VAL A 212 -17.81 -10.06 12.80
C VAL A 212 -18.22 -11.32 12.04
N PRO A 213 -17.73 -12.51 12.41
CA PRO A 213 -18.17 -13.76 11.82
C PRO A 213 -19.54 -14.19 12.39
N VAL A 214 -20.45 -14.61 11.49
CA VAL A 214 -21.79 -15.11 11.84
C VAL A 214 -22.07 -16.34 10.97
N GLY A 215 -21.78 -17.52 11.47
CA GLY A 215 -21.89 -18.76 10.69
C GLY A 215 -20.98 -18.75 9.47
N GLN A 216 -21.56 -18.86 8.28
CA GLN A 216 -20.83 -18.80 7.01
C GLN A 216 -20.63 -17.35 6.50
N ALA A 217 -21.27 -16.38 7.13
CA ALA A 217 -21.15 -14.98 6.79
C ALA A 217 -20.10 -14.28 7.68
N SER A 218 -19.51 -13.21 7.16
CA SER A 218 -18.71 -12.24 7.93
C SER A 218 -19.09 -10.83 7.49
N PHE A 219 -19.36 -9.98 8.46
CA PHE A 219 -19.66 -8.56 8.23
C PHE A 219 -18.43 -7.73 8.54
N LEU A 220 -18.14 -6.77 7.67
CA LEU A 220 -16.95 -5.94 7.71
C LEU A 220 -17.34 -4.48 7.81
N ALA A 221 -16.63 -3.72 8.62
CA ALA A 221 -16.75 -2.27 8.64
C ALA A 221 -15.39 -1.63 8.89
N SER A 222 -15.15 -0.48 8.31
CA SER A 222 -13.96 0.34 8.59
C SER A 222 -14.23 1.82 8.45
N TYR A 223 -13.45 2.59 9.19
CA TYR A 223 -13.37 4.04 9.06
C TYR A 223 -11.93 4.48 9.20
N GLY A 224 -11.49 5.40 8.34
CA GLY A 224 -10.16 5.95 8.42
C GLY A 224 -10.10 7.39 7.91
N LYS A 225 -9.03 8.07 8.27
CA LYS A 225 -8.80 9.47 7.93
C LYS A 225 -7.37 9.67 7.48
N VAL A 226 -7.21 10.52 6.50
CA VAL A 226 -5.95 11.14 6.10
C VAL A 226 -5.96 12.57 6.59
N LYS A 227 -4.95 12.95 7.37
CA LYS A 227 -4.69 14.32 7.77
C LYS A 227 -3.46 14.83 7.06
N ASP A 228 -3.64 15.83 6.23
CA ASP A 228 -2.54 16.52 5.56
C ASP A 228 -2.15 17.76 6.37
N ASN A 229 -0.91 17.75 6.91
CA ASN A 229 -0.38 18.90 7.65
C ASN A 229 0.47 19.80 6.74
N THR A 230 0.59 19.45 5.46
CA THR A 230 1.37 20.22 4.47
C THR A 230 0.51 21.23 3.75
N LEU A 231 -0.72 20.80 3.40
CA LEU A 231 -1.71 21.61 2.70
C LEU A 231 -2.92 21.88 3.59
N SER A 232 -3.44 23.10 3.52
CA SER A 232 -4.71 23.43 4.16
C SER A 232 -5.87 22.80 3.41
N ASP A 233 -6.90 22.36 4.14
CA ASP A 233 -8.14 21.79 3.58
C ASP A 233 -7.90 20.61 2.62
N ALA A 234 -6.86 19.79 2.88
CA ALA A 234 -6.50 18.61 2.09
C ALA A 234 -6.71 17.29 2.85
N ASP A 235 -7.46 17.33 3.93
CA ASP A 235 -7.86 16.16 4.70
C ASP A 235 -8.91 15.34 3.91
N ALA A 236 -8.96 14.04 4.20
CA ALA A 236 -10.01 13.18 3.66
C ALA A 236 -10.35 12.07 4.65
N SER A 237 -11.56 11.55 4.56
CA SER A 237 -11.99 10.39 5.32
C SER A 237 -12.66 9.37 4.42
N LYS A 238 -12.54 8.10 4.79
CA LYS A 238 -13.17 6.97 4.09
C LYS A 238 -13.85 6.06 5.09
N TRP A 239 -15.07 5.66 4.79
CA TRP A 239 -15.72 4.56 5.47
C TRP A 239 -16.12 3.48 4.47
N ALA A 240 -16.18 2.25 4.93
CA ALA A 240 -16.59 1.11 4.14
C ALA A 240 -17.35 0.11 5.00
N ILE A 241 -18.34 -0.54 4.37
CA ILE A 241 -19.06 -1.68 4.91
C ILE A 241 -19.08 -2.80 3.88
N GLY A 242 -19.16 -4.04 4.33
CA GLY A 242 -19.19 -5.17 3.42
C GLY A 242 -19.59 -6.47 4.10
N ALA A 243 -19.83 -7.46 3.26
CA ALA A 243 -20.13 -8.82 3.70
C ALA A 243 -19.38 -9.84 2.84
N ARG A 244 -19.04 -10.94 3.47
CA ARG A 244 -18.45 -12.13 2.84
C ARG A 244 -19.35 -13.30 3.18
N TYR A 245 -19.55 -14.22 2.22
CA TYR A 245 -20.30 -15.46 2.45
C TYR A 245 -19.48 -16.64 1.91
N ALA A 246 -19.10 -17.54 2.78
CA ALA A 246 -18.31 -18.72 2.41
C ALA A 246 -19.21 -19.79 1.80
N LEU A 247 -19.08 -20.05 0.50
CA LEU A 247 -19.72 -21.16 -0.20
C LEU A 247 -18.97 -22.48 0.04
N SER A 248 -17.65 -22.38 0.20
CA SER A 248 -16.77 -23.50 0.52
C SER A 248 -15.48 -22.97 1.15
N LYS A 249 -14.56 -23.88 1.53
CA LYS A 249 -13.22 -23.50 2.02
C LYS A 249 -12.40 -22.69 1.00
N ARG A 250 -12.73 -22.75 -0.28
CA ARG A 250 -12.00 -22.11 -1.38
C ARG A 250 -12.79 -21.03 -2.10
N THR A 251 -14.12 -20.94 -1.87
CA THR A 251 -14.99 -20.06 -2.63
C THR A 251 -15.82 -19.20 -1.70
N SER A 252 -15.81 -17.91 -1.91
CA SER A 252 -16.66 -16.96 -1.19
C SER A 252 -17.26 -15.92 -2.13
N LEU A 253 -18.47 -15.50 -1.83
CA LEU A 253 -19.07 -14.29 -2.39
C LEU A 253 -18.70 -13.10 -1.54
N TYR A 254 -18.65 -11.93 -2.14
CA TYR A 254 -18.46 -10.68 -1.42
C TYR A 254 -19.29 -9.56 -2.01
N VAL A 255 -19.63 -8.60 -1.15
CA VAL A 255 -20.23 -7.33 -1.49
C VAL A 255 -19.64 -6.26 -0.61
N ASP A 256 -19.22 -5.15 -1.21
CA ASP A 256 -18.64 -4.02 -0.50
C ASP A 256 -19.19 -2.71 -1.02
N TYR A 257 -19.32 -1.75 -0.11
CA TYR A 257 -19.60 -0.35 -0.42
C TYR A 257 -18.64 0.55 0.36
N ALA A 258 -18.16 1.58 -0.29
CA ALA A 258 -17.30 2.57 0.35
C ALA A 258 -17.61 3.98 -0.11
N HIS A 259 -17.34 4.94 0.76
CA HIS A 259 -17.50 6.36 0.50
C HIS A 259 -16.29 7.14 1.01
N ILE A 260 -15.82 8.09 0.20
CA ILE A 260 -14.78 9.06 0.56
C ILE A 260 -15.39 10.45 0.66
N LYS A 261 -15.06 11.14 1.74
CA LYS A 261 -15.29 12.57 1.89
C LYS A 261 -13.95 13.28 1.79
N ASN A 262 -13.79 14.10 0.78
CA ASN A 262 -12.65 14.99 0.57
C ASN A 262 -12.94 16.37 1.12
N ASP A 263 -11.97 17.02 1.73
CA ASP A 263 -11.99 18.46 1.95
C ASP A 263 -11.67 19.20 0.63
N THR A 264 -11.73 20.51 0.60
CA THR A 264 -11.72 21.33 -0.63
C THR A 264 -10.50 21.08 -1.52
N ASN A 265 -9.34 20.86 -0.91
CA ASN A 265 -8.06 20.65 -1.63
C ASN A 265 -7.64 19.18 -1.69
N ALA A 266 -8.48 18.25 -1.23
CA ALA A 266 -8.24 16.81 -1.31
C ALA A 266 -8.89 16.23 -2.58
N ALA A 267 -8.24 15.21 -3.18
CA ALA A 267 -8.70 14.59 -4.42
C ALA A 267 -8.57 13.06 -4.38
N TYR A 268 -8.91 12.46 -3.23
CA TYR A 268 -8.88 10.99 -3.10
C TYR A 268 -10.05 10.35 -3.83
N THR A 269 -9.79 9.19 -4.44
CA THR A 269 -10.79 8.40 -5.16
C THR A 269 -10.84 6.98 -4.62
N ILE A 270 -11.97 6.31 -4.82
CA ILE A 270 -12.20 4.92 -4.39
C ILE A 270 -11.21 3.96 -5.05
N ASN A 271 -10.95 4.15 -6.33
CA ASN A 271 -10.03 3.29 -7.08
C ASN A 271 -8.94 4.14 -7.75
N PRO A 272 -7.83 4.38 -7.07
CA PRO A 272 -6.70 5.10 -7.65
C PRO A 272 -6.02 4.33 -8.79
N MET A 273 -6.28 3.02 -8.90
CA MET A 273 -5.71 2.15 -9.93
C MET A 273 -6.52 2.14 -11.22
N SER A 274 -7.60 2.89 -11.33
CA SER A 274 -8.28 3.02 -12.62
C SER A 274 -7.37 3.78 -13.58
N ASN A 275 -6.81 3.06 -14.49
CA ASN A 275 -5.93 3.52 -15.58
C ASN A 275 -6.69 4.45 -16.47
N GLY A 276 -6.97 5.51 -16.12
CA GLY A 276 -7.68 6.18 -17.10
C GLY A 276 -7.51 7.66 -17.07
N ASN A 277 -7.38 8.23 -18.11
CA ASN A 277 -7.77 9.55 -18.52
C ASN A 277 -9.13 10.03 -17.94
N GLY A 278 -9.62 9.38 -16.87
CA GLY A 278 -10.87 9.73 -16.22
C GLY A 278 -10.64 10.80 -15.18
N THR A 279 -11.10 12.01 -15.47
CA THR A 279 -11.31 13.11 -14.52
C THR A 279 -12.40 12.80 -13.48
N SER A 280 -12.91 11.58 -13.44
CA SER A 280 -13.98 11.18 -12.53
C SER A 280 -13.40 10.87 -11.15
N LEU A 281 -13.59 11.80 -10.24
CA LEU A 281 -13.32 11.64 -8.82
C LEU A 281 -14.43 10.79 -8.18
N ALA A 282 -14.44 9.49 -8.45
CA ALA A 282 -15.41 8.58 -7.84
C ALA A 282 -15.15 8.48 -6.34
N VAL A 283 -15.97 9.17 -5.56
CA VAL A 283 -15.93 9.13 -4.09
C VAL A 283 -16.82 8.03 -3.50
N ASN A 284 -17.66 7.41 -4.32
CA ASN A 284 -18.49 6.26 -3.97
C ASN A 284 -18.06 5.04 -4.76
N GLY A 285 -18.04 3.88 -4.13
CA GLY A 285 -17.72 2.61 -4.78
C GLY A 285 -18.59 1.49 -4.27
N PHE A 286 -19.01 0.64 -5.19
CA PHE A 286 -19.71 -0.60 -4.92
C PHE A 286 -19.02 -1.72 -5.70
N ASP A 287 -18.77 -2.84 -5.07
CA ASP A 287 -18.35 -4.04 -5.74
C ASP A 287 -19.10 -5.28 -5.22
N LEU A 288 -19.27 -6.22 -6.12
CA LEU A 288 -19.86 -7.54 -5.86
C LEU A 288 -19.06 -8.56 -6.67
N GLY A 289 -18.67 -9.65 -6.05
CA GLY A 289 -17.90 -10.64 -6.77
C GLY A 289 -17.80 -11.99 -6.06
N ILE A 290 -17.07 -12.88 -6.73
CA ILE A 290 -16.70 -14.18 -6.23
C ILE A 290 -15.18 -14.25 -6.11
N LYS A 291 -14.70 -14.78 -4.99
CA LYS A 291 -13.29 -15.10 -4.78
C LYS A 291 -13.14 -16.62 -4.73
N HIS A 292 -12.24 -17.15 -5.55
CA HIS A 292 -11.89 -18.57 -5.54
C HIS A 292 -10.37 -18.74 -5.40
N SER A 293 -9.95 -19.67 -4.56
CA SER A 293 -8.54 -20.05 -4.38
C SER A 293 -8.34 -21.48 -4.92
N PHE A 294 -7.34 -21.64 -5.77
CA PHE A 294 -6.98 -22.91 -6.39
C PHE A 294 -6.04 -23.74 -5.52
#